data_2dc52ceb4bd78d5c436eb4cc17d81e09
#
_entry.id   2dc52ceb4bd78d5c436eb4cc17d81e09
#
_cell.length_a   1.000
_cell.length_b   1.000
_cell.length_c   1.000
_cell.angle_alpha   90.00
_cell.angle_beta   90.00
_cell.angle_gamma   90.00
#
_symmetry.space_group_name_H-M   'P 1'
#
loop_
_entity.id
_entity.type
_entity.pdbx_description
1 polymer ?
#
loop_
_entity_poly.entity_id
_entity_poly.type
_entity_poly.pdbx_seq_one_letter_code
_entity_poly.pdbx_strand_id
1 'polypeptide(L)'
;WARHWLDLTRFAESHGYAFDGDRPNAWHYRDFVIRALNADMPYDEFVRQQIAGDLLVDLNVQTPEQAKATVDTVAATGFLMAGPFTTQQTQKERERSRYEQLDDIVSTMGTSLLGLTVGCSRCHSHKFDPLPQSDYYRLTSCFAEVGSQDASINMKPAEFRKAKAAYDAALAPLLAARTEYETKTQPAEYATWIADQTRSGPQTDGTLTIHPWQHAGPFAG
;
A
#
# COMPACT_ATOMS: atom_id res chain seq x y z
N TRP A 1 14.83 -26.64 -1.24
CA TRP A 1 14.18 -26.06 -0.06
C TRP A 1 13.25 -24.93 -0.41
N ALA A 2 13.61 -24.04 -1.34
CA ALA A 2 12.79 -22.86 -1.70
C ALA A 2 11.34 -23.21 -2.06
N ARG A 3 11.10 -24.30 -2.80
CA ARG A 3 9.74 -24.74 -3.13
C ARG A 3 8.92 -25.07 -1.87
N HIS A 4 9.52 -25.76 -0.89
CA HIS A 4 8.83 -26.09 0.37
C HIS A 4 8.51 -24.82 1.18
N TRP A 5 9.43 -23.85 1.18
CA TRP A 5 9.18 -22.57 1.84
C TRP A 5 8.05 -21.79 1.15
N LEU A 6 8.06 -21.72 -0.18
CA LEU A 6 7.02 -21.05 -0.95
C LEU A 6 5.64 -21.69 -0.77
N ASP A 7 5.57 -23.02 -0.63
CA ASP A 7 4.33 -23.72 -0.30
C ASP A 7 3.81 -23.32 1.09
N LEU A 8 4.70 -23.28 2.11
CA LEU A 8 4.33 -22.84 3.46
C LEU A 8 3.83 -21.40 3.50
N THR A 9 4.43 -20.54 2.68
CA THR A 9 4.06 -19.13 2.59
C THR A 9 2.92 -18.86 1.61
N ARG A 10 2.26 -19.90 1.10
CA ARG A 10 1.13 -19.84 0.16
C ARG A 10 1.39 -18.95 -1.07
N PHE A 11 2.64 -18.95 -1.53
CA PHE A 11 3.06 -18.15 -2.68
C PHE A 11 2.26 -18.48 -3.94
N ALA A 12 1.76 -17.43 -4.60
CA ALA A 12 1.15 -17.49 -5.92
C ALA A 12 1.46 -16.24 -6.73
N GLU A 13 1.49 -16.38 -8.05
CA GLU A 13 1.70 -15.26 -8.98
C GLU A 13 0.37 -14.61 -9.42
N SER A 14 -0.73 -14.98 -8.74
CA SER A 14 -2.06 -14.43 -8.92
C SER A 14 -2.77 -14.19 -7.58
N HIS A 15 -3.88 -13.44 -7.59
CA HIS A 15 -4.61 -13.07 -6.38
C HIS A 15 -5.52 -14.17 -5.84
N GLY A 16 -5.89 -15.16 -6.65
CA GLY A 16 -6.96 -16.10 -6.33
C GLY A 16 -8.36 -15.49 -6.41
N TYR A 17 -9.37 -16.20 -5.93
CA TYR A 17 -10.78 -15.84 -6.01
C TYR A 17 -11.34 -15.77 -7.45
N ALA A 18 -12.58 -15.25 -7.60
CA ALA A 18 -13.27 -15.18 -8.88
C ALA A 18 -12.61 -14.25 -9.90
N PHE A 19 -11.88 -13.25 -9.43
CA PHE A 19 -11.09 -12.32 -10.24
C PHE A 19 -9.61 -12.55 -10.01
N ASP A 20 -9.15 -13.68 -10.44
CA ASP A 20 -7.79 -14.17 -10.28
C ASP A 20 -6.78 -13.34 -11.12
N GLY A 21 -6.63 -12.08 -10.77
CA GLY A 21 -5.73 -11.16 -11.44
C GLY A 21 -4.26 -11.48 -11.16
N ASP A 22 -3.40 -11.27 -12.15
CA ASP A 22 -1.97 -11.47 -12.05
C ASP A 22 -1.32 -10.56 -10.99
N ARG A 23 -0.25 -11.08 -10.37
CA ARG A 23 0.67 -10.34 -9.49
C ARG A 23 2.02 -10.18 -10.21
N PRO A 24 2.20 -9.17 -11.04
CA PRO A 24 3.36 -9.07 -11.92
C PRO A 24 4.69 -8.95 -11.19
N ASN A 25 4.68 -8.53 -9.91
CA ASN A 25 5.87 -8.36 -9.08
C ASN A 25 6.08 -9.50 -8.07
N ALA A 26 5.21 -10.51 -8.00
CA ALA A 26 5.32 -11.60 -7.03
C ALA A 26 6.62 -12.41 -7.16
N TRP A 27 7.14 -12.55 -8.39
CA TRP A 27 8.38 -13.27 -8.66
C TRP A 27 9.59 -12.72 -7.89
N HIS A 28 9.61 -11.46 -7.50
CA HIS A 28 10.68 -10.89 -6.69
C HIS A 28 10.82 -11.60 -5.34
N TYR A 29 9.69 -11.91 -4.69
CA TYR A 29 9.70 -12.67 -3.44
C TYR A 29 10.20 -14.11 -3.65
N ARG A 30 9.71 -14.81 -4.68
CA ARG A 30 10.21 -16.14 -5.03
C ARG A 30 11.73 -16.14 -5.22
N ASP A 31 12.24 -15.19 -5.97
CA ASP A 31 13.65 -15.08 -6.27
C ASP A 31 14.48 -14.69 -5.03
N PHE A 32 13.93 -13.85 -4.13
CA PHE A 32 14.53 -13.60 -2.82
C PHE A 32 14.71 -14.90 -2.04
N VAL A 33 13.66 -15.71 -1.90
CA VAL A 33 13.71 -17.00 -1.17
C VAL A 33 14.77 -17.92 -1.76
N ILE A 34 14.81 -18.03 -3.09
CA ILE A 34 15.82 -18.86 -3.78
C ILE A 34 17.24 -18.38 -3.49
N ARG A 35 17.48 -17.07 -3.60
CA ARG A 35 18.80 -16.47 -3.35
C ARG A 35 19.22 -16.60 -1.89
N ALA A 36 18.33 -16.30 -0.96
CA ALA A 36 18.60 -16.39 0.47
C ALA A 36 19.03 -17.80 0.90
N LEU A 37 18.30 -18.82 0.45
CA LEU A 37 18.62 -20.21 0.75
C LEU A 37 19.90 -20.69 0.04
N ASN A 38 20.16 -20.24 -1.19
CA ASN A 38 21.41 -20.57 -1.90
C ASN A 38 22.64 -19.89 -1.29
N ALA A 39 22.45 -18.71 -0.67
CA ALA A 39 23.51 -17.97 0.02
C ALA A 39 23.70 -18.42 1.48
N ASP A 40 22.96 -19.42 1.94
CA ASP A 40 22.93 -19.86 3.33
C ASP A 40 22.71 -18.69 4.31
N MET A 41 21.73 -17.83 4.00
CA MET A 41 21.39 -16.68 4.82
C MET A 41 21.03 -17.12 6.23
N PRO A 42 21.56 -16.48 7.31
CA PRO A 42 21.17 -16.78 8.69
C PRO A 42 19.64 -16.70 8.86
N TYR A 43 19.06 -17.67 9.56
CA TYR A 43 17.61 -17.80 9.67
C TYR A 43 16.94 -16.58 10.33
N ASP A 44 17.57 -15.99 11.32
CA ASP A 44 17.09 -14.78 11.97
C ASP A 44 17.02 -13.58 11.01
N GLU A 45 17.99 -13.44 10.12
CA GLU A 45 18.02 -12.41 9.09
C GLU A 45 16.97 -12.71 8.01
N PHE A 46 16.85 -13.94 7.60
CA PHE A 46 15.82 -14.39 6.64
C PHE A 46 14.41 -14.09 7.13
N VAL A 47 14.13 -14.35 8.42
CA VAL A 47 12.83 -14.04 9.05
C VAL A 47 12.63 -12.53 9.18
N ARG A 48 13.65 -11.81 9.65
CA ARG A 48 13.56 -10.36 9.86
C ARG A 48 13.23 -9.61 8.57
N GLN A 49 13.88 -9.96 7.47
CA GLN A 49 13.61 -9.35 6.18
C GLN A 49 12.19 -9.65 5.68
N GLN A 50 11.66 -10.83 5.92
CA GLN A 50 10.30 -11.20 5.50
C GLN A 50 9.21 -10.49 6.30
N ILE A 51 9.48 -10.14 7.55
CA ILE A 51 8.49 -9.46 8.42
C ILE A 51 8.56 -7.93 8.27
N ALA A 52 9.76 -7.38 8.10
CA ALA A 52 10.00 -5.94 8.19
C ALA A 52 11.09 -5.44 7.23
N GLY A 53 11.28 -6.09 6.09
CA GLY A 53 12.34 -5.75 5.14
C GLY A 53 12.25 -4.32 4.61
N ASP A 54 11.05 -3.80 4.42
CA ASP A 54 10.79 -2.43 4.01
C ASP A 54 11.22 -1.39 5.07
N LEU A 55 11.21 -1.76 6.36
CA LEU A 55 11.65 -0.92 7.47
C LEU A 55 13.16 -0.97 7.71
N LEU A 56 13.87 -1.94 7.11
CA LEU A 56 15.31 -2.13 7.28
C LEU A 56 16.15 -1.33 6.27
N VAL A 57 15.53 -0.73 5.26
CA VAL A 57 16.20 -0.08 4.15
C VAL A 57 15.67 1.33 3.89
N ASP A 58 16.53 2.18 3.34
CA ASP A 58 16.12 3.48 2.79
C ASP A 58 15.78 3.28 1.29
N LEU A 59 14.56 3.64 0.89
CA LEU A 59 14.13 3.61 -0.50
C LEU A 59 14.80 4.71 -1.35
N ASN A 60 15.40 5.73 -0.71
CA ASN A 60 16.13 6.80 -1.38
C ASN A 60 17.58 6.38 -1.69
N VAL A 61 17.70 5.38 -2.54
CA VAL A 61 18.99 4.78 -2.91
C VAL A 61 19.88 5.74 -3.70
N GLN A 62 21.20 5.67 -3.45
CA GLN A 62 22.19 6.55 -4.06
C GLN A 62 23.01 5.85 -5.17
N THR A 63 23.21 4.54 -5.08
CA THR A 63 23.98 3.75 -6.03
C THR A 63 23.17 2.57 -6.59
N PRO A 64 23.53 2.04 -7.77
CA PRO A 64 22.87 0.85 -8.32
C PRO A 64 22.99 -0.39 -7.42
N GLU A 65 24.13 -0.53 -6.71
CA GLU A 65 24.35 -1.65 -5.79
C GLU A 65 23.41 -1.56 -4.59
N GLN A 66 23.24 -0.36 -4.02
CA GLN A 66 22.26 -0.12 -2.98
C GLN A 66 20.83 -0.40 -3.48
N ALA A 67 20.51 0.06 -4.69
CA ALA A 67 19.20 -0.19 -5.29
C ALA A 67 18.90 -1.68 -5.39
N LYS A 68 19.87 -2.49 -5.84
CA LYS A 68 19.72 -3.93 -5.94
C LYS A 68 19.50 -4.58 -4.57
N ALA A 69 20.33 -4.22 -3.58
CA ALA A 69 20.19 -4.73 -2.21
C ALA A 69 18.83 -4.34 -1.59
N THR A 70 18.39 -3.10 -1.82
CA THR A 70 17.09 -2.61 -1.35
C THR A 70 15.94 -3.38 -2.00
N VAL A 71 15.99 -3.64 -3.33
CA VAL A 71 14.98 -4.48 -4.01
C VAL A 71 14.90 -5.86 -3.37
N ASP A 72 16.03 -6.51 -3.10
CA ASP A 72 16.05 -7.83 -2.52
C ASP A 72 15.46 -7.85 -1.10
N THR A 73 15.81 -6.86 -0.28
CA THR A 73 15.30 -6.76 1.10
C THR A 73 13.81 -6.42 1.15
N VAL A 74 13.35 -5.49 0.32
CA VAL A 74 11.91 -5.15 0.22
C VAL A 74 11.11 -6.31 -0.35
N ALA A 75 11.65 -7.02 -1.35
CA ALA A 75 10.98 -8.19 -1.94
C ALA A 75 10.67 -9.28 -0.91
N ALA A 76 11.47 -9.39 0.15
CA ALA A 76 11.25 -10.34 1.23
C ALA A 76 9.89 -10.15 1.91
N THR A 77 9.38 -8.92 2.01
CA THR A 77 8.06 -8.62 2.61
C THR A 77 6.89 -9.18 1.82
N GLY A 78 7.13 -9.69 0.61
CA GLY A 78 6.16 -10.48 -0.15
C GLY A 78 5.59 -11.67 0.62
N PHE A 79 6.29 -12.14 1.66
CA PHE A 79 5.79 -13.10 2.64
C PHE A 79 4.43 -12.70 3.22
N LEU A 80 4.29 -11.44 3.65
CA LEU A 80 3.06 -10.92 4.27
C LEU A 80 1.90 -10.83 3.27
N MET A 81 2.21 -10.60 1.99
CA MET A 81 1.23 -10.34 0.95
C MET A 81 1.00 -11.53 -0.01
N ALA A 82 1.64 -12.69 0.23
CA ALA A 82 1.54 -13.85 -0.66
C ALA A 82 0.15 -14.52 -0.63
N GLY A 83 -0.63 -14.32 0.43
CA GLY A 83 -1.96 -14.91 0.60
C GLY A 83 -2.99 -14.47 -0.44
N PRO A 84 -4.09 -15.20 -0.57
CA PRO A 84 -5.16 -14.84 -1.50
C PRO A 84 -5.79 -13.51 -1.10
N PHE A 85 -6.15 -12.69 -2.11
CA PHE A 85 -6.74 -11.38 -1.89
C PHE A 85 -7.77 -11.07 -2.98
N THR A 86 -8.97 -10.63 -2.57
CA THR A 86 -9.96 -10.18 -3.53
C THR A 86 -9.75 -8.71 -3.91
N THR A 87 -9.58 -8.45 -5.21
CA THR A 87 -9.41 -7.08 -5.74
C THR A 87 -10.75 -6.37 -5.93
N GLN A 88 -11.85 -7.11 -6.02
CA GLN A 88 -13.20 -6.55 -6.16
C GLN A 88 -13.91 -6.60 -4.81
N GLN A 89 -14.01 -5.43 -4.19
CA GLN A 89 -14.63 -5.26 -2.89
C GLN A 89 -15.59 -4.08 -2.91
N THR A 90 -16.81 -4.30 -2.46
CA THR A 90 -17.69 -3.21 -2.07
C THR A 90 -17.17 -2.54 -0.79
N GLN A 91 -17.63 -1.33 -0.51
CA GLN A 91 -17.21 -0.64 0.72
C GLN A 91 -17.55 -1.44 1.99
N LYS A 92 -18.66 -2.17 1.99
CA LYS A 92 -19.08 -3.04 3.11
C LYS A 92 -18.17 -4.26 3.28
N GLU A 93 -17.59 -4.77 2.19
CA GLU A 93 -16.72 -5.95 2.22
C GLU A 93 -15.28 -5.63 2.57
N ARG A 94 -14.84 -4.36 2.42
CA ARG A 94 -13.45 -3.96 2.67
C ARG A 94 -12.99 -4.25 4.10
N GLU A 95 -13.81 -3.93 5.07
CA GLU A 95 -13.47 -4.18 6.49
C GLU A 95 -13.33 -5.69 6.75
N ARG A 96 -14.27 -6.48 6.29
CA ARG A 96 -14.20 -7.94 6.42
C ARG A 96 -12.96 -8.51 5.74
N SER A 97 -12.71 -8.13 4.48
CA SER A 97 -11.54 -8.58 3.73
C SER A 97 -10.23 -8.15 4.40
N ARG A 98 -10.22 -6.98 5.05
CA ARG A 98 -9.06 -6.56 5.83
C ARG A 98 -8.77 -7.47 7.00
N TYR A 99 -9.80 -7.84 7.77
CA TYR A 99 -9.63 -8.79 8.87
C TYR A 99 -9.24 -10.21 8.39
N GLU A 100 -9.76 -10.66 7.25
CA GLU A 100 -9.36 -11.92 6.63
C GLU A 100 -7.89 -11.88 6.21
N GLN A 101 -7.40 -10.79 5.65
CA GLN A 101 -5.99 -10.60 5.30
C GLN A 101 -5.07 -10.60 6.54
N LEU A 102 -5.47 -9.90 7.60
CA LEU A 102 -4.71 -9.89 8.86
C LEU A 102 -4.65 -11.27 9.51
N ASP A 103 -5.75 -12.00 9.49
CA ASP A 103 -5.82 -13.37 9.98
C ASP A 103 -4.91 -14.30 9.18
N ASP A 104 -4.88 -14.16 7.85
CA ASP A 104 -4.02 -14.92 6.95
C ASP A 104 -2.53 -14.64 7.24
N ILE A 105 -2.13 -13.37 7.41
CA ILE A 105 -0.76 -12.98 7.78
C ILE A 105 -0.34 -13.66 9.09
N VAL A 106 -1.14 -13.49 10.14
CA VAL A 106 -0.81 -13.98 11.49
C VAL A 106 -0.82 -15.51 11.56
N SER A 107 -1.80 -16.14 10.92
CA SER A 107 -1.89 -17.61 10.87
C SER A 107 -0.73 -18.24 10.10
N THR A 108 -0.34 -17.63 8.98
CA THR A 108 0.80 -18.12 8.17
C THR A 108 2.11 -17.89 8.91
N MET A 109 2.30 -16.73 9.52
CA MET A 109 3.48 -16.44 10.34
C MET A 109 3.59 -17.46 11.50
N GLY A 110 2.49 -17.71 12.21
CA GLY A 110 2.46 -18.70 13.27
C GLY A 110 2.88 -20.10 12.80
N THR A 111 2.30 -20.57 11.71
CA THR A 111 2.58 -21.91 11.17
C THR A 111 3.98 -22.03 10.57
N SER A 112 4.40 -21.08 9.75
CA SER A 112 5.64 -21.17 8.98
C SER A 112 6.90 -20.82 9.79
N LEU A 113 6.81 -19.87 10.73
CA LEU A 113 7.96 -19.40 11.51
C LEU A 113 8.04 -20.02 12.90
N LEU A 114 6.90 -20.28 13.55
CA LEU A 114 6.84 -20.74 14.94
C LEU A 114 6.39 -22.19 15.07
N GLY A 115 5.84 -22.80 14.02
CA GLY A 115 5.23 -24.13 14.09
C GLY A 115 3.97 -24.18 14.97
N LEU A 116 3.30 -23.03 15.17
CA LEU A 116 2.14 -22.88 16.05
C LEU A 116 0.89 -22.53 15.24
N THR A 117 -0.24 -23.15 15.59
CA THR A 117 -1.54 -22.87 14.95
C THR A 117 -2.21 -21.65 15.59
N VAL A 118 -1.55 -20.48 15.50
CA VAL A 118 -1.98 -19.22 16.13
C VAL A 118 -3.38 -18.81 15.68
N GLY A 119 -3.77 -19.12 14.44
CA GLY A 119 -5.11 -18.85 13.92
C GLY A 119 -6.26 -19.47 14.73
N CYS A 120 -6.02 -20.59 15.46
CA CYS A 120 -7.02 -21.16 16.36
C CYS A 120 -7.42 -20.19 17.48
N SER A 121 -6.48 -19.32 17.90
CA SER A 121 -6.71 -18.34 18.96
C SER A 121 -7.56 -17.15 18.53
N ARG A 122 -7.96 -17.06 17.27
CA ARG A 122 -8.93 -16.06 16.78
C ARG A 122 -10.27 -16.16 17.51
N CYS A 123 -10.75 -17.38 17.77
CA CYS A 123 -12.08 -17.61 18.34
C CYS A 123 -12.06 -17.94 19.84
N HIS A 124 -11.01 -18.58 20.34
CA HIS A 124 -10.84 -19.01 21.74
C HIS A 124 -9.35 -19.16 22.06
N SER A 125 -8.97 -19.17 23.33
CA SER A 125 -7.60 -19.50 23.72
C SER A 125 -7.20 -20.86 23.20
N HIS A 126 -5.95 -21.00 22.74
CA HIS A 126 -5.48 -22.26 22.11
C HIS A 126 -5.68 -23.44 23.08
N LYS A 127 -6.08 -24.59 22.51
CA LYS A 127 -6.46 -25.75 23.36
C LYS A 127 -5.26 -26.37 24.06
N PHE A 128 -4.11 -26.40 23.41
CA PHE A 128 -2.93 -27.13 23.88
C PHE A 128 -1.78 -26.19 24.23
N ASP A 129 -1.54 -25.18 23.43
CA ASP A 129 -0.44 -24.25 23.61
C ASP A 129 -0.85 -23.07 24.50
N PRO A 130 0.08 -22.46 25.23
CA PRO A 130 -0.22 -21.32 26.12
C PRO A 130 -0.43 -20.02 25.33
N LEU A 131 -1.35 -20.05 24.36
CA LEU A 131 -1.70 -18.93 23.49
C LEU A 131 -3.12 -18.46 23.83
N PRO A 132 -3.28 -17.42 24.67
CA PRO A 132 -4.58 -16.84 24.93
C PRO A 132 -5.10 -16.09 23.69
N GLN A 133 -6.41 -16.01 23.55
CA GLN A 133 -7.06 -15.25 22.49
C GLN A 133 -6.55 -13.80 22.40
N SER A 134 -6.25 -13.17 23.54
CA SER A 134 -5.70 -11.81 23.60
C SER A 134 -4.37 -11.66 22.84
N ASP A 135 -3.53 -12.69 22.80
CA ASP A 135 -2.23 -12.62 22.14
C ASP A 135 -2.38 -12.70 20.61
N TYR A 136 -3.38 -13.43 20.11
CA TYR A 136 -3.77 -13.38 18.71
C TYR A 136 -4.12 -11.94 18.28
N TYR A 137 -4.95 -11.23 19.03
CA TYR A 137 -5.35 -9.86 18.69
C TYR A 137 -4.21 -8.85 18.88
N ARG A 138 -3.34 -9.06 19.86
CA ARG A 138 -2.11 -8.25 20.00
C ARG A 138 -1.19 -8.42 18.81
N LEU A 139 -0.98 -9.67 18.38
CA LEU A 139 -0.16 -9.96 17.21
C LEU A 139 -0.78 -9.38 15.93
N THR A 140 -2.09 -9.54 15.75
CA THR A 140 -2.83 -8.95 14.62
C THR A 140 -2.69 -7.43 14.58
N SER A 141 -2.69 -6.75 15.74
CA SER A 141 -2.55 -5.30 15.82
C SER A 141 -1.19 -4.80 15.36
N CYS A 142 -0.13 -5.61 15.44
CA CYS A 142 1.20 -5.26 14.90
C CYS A 142 1.18 -5.09 13.38
N PHE A 143 0.24 -5.72 12.68
CA PHE A 143 0.09 -5.68 11.23
C PHE A 143 -1.08 -4.80 10.75
N ALA A 144 -1.70 -4.03 11.66
CA ALA A 144 -2.88 -3.24 11.35
C ALA A 144 -2.66 -2.21 10.22
N GLU A 145 -1.46 -1.66 10.11
CA GLU A 145 -1.08 -0.68 9.07
C GLU A 145 -0.39 -1.32 7.84
N VAL A 146 -0.13 -2.63 7.87
CA VAL A 146 0.48 -3.32 6.73
C VAL A 146 -0.49 -3.40 5.57
N GLY A 147 -0.11 -2.91 4.41
CA GLY A 147 -0.91 -2.92 3.19
C GLY A 147 -0.12 -3.42 1.99
N SER A 148 -0.84 -3.91 0.97
CA SER A 148 -0.21 -4.26 -0.30
C SER A 148 0.07 -2.99 -1.10
N GLN A 149 1.35 -2.71 -1.34
CA GLN A 149 1.79 -1.58 -2.14
C GLN A 149 3.06 -1.95 -2.91
N ASP A 150 3.10 -1.57 -4.19
CA ASP A 150 4.32 -1.71 -4.97
C ASP A 150 5.35 -0.64 -4.57
N ALA A 151 6.55 -1.07 -4.20
CA ALA A 151 7.66 -0.17 -3.93
C ALA A 151 8.38 0.17 -5.24
N SER A 152 8.51 1.47 -5.53
CA SER A 152 9.27 1.95 -6.69
C SER A 152 10.71 2.25 -6.28
N ILE A 153 11.63 1.38 -6.66
CA ILE A 153 13.06 1.54 -6.39
C ILE A 153 13.80 1.86 -7.68
N ASN A 154 14.53 2.98 -7.67
CA ASN A 154 15.21 3.44 -8.88
C ASN A 154 16.55 2.72 -9.08
N MET A 155 16.63 1.87 -10.09
CA MET A 155 17.86 1.11 -10.42
C MET A 155 18.99 1.98 -11.02
N LYS A 156 18.67 3.23 -11.41
CA LYS A 156 19.63 4.19 -12.00
C LYS A 156 19.56 5.54 -11.29
N PRO A 157 19.91 5.60 -10.00
CA PRO A 157 19.66 6.78 -9.18
C PRO A 157 20.37 8.05 -9.67
N ALA A 158 21.56 7.95 -10.28
CA ALA A 158 22.27 9.11 -10.82
C ALA A 158 21.55 9.71 -12.04
N GLU A 159 21.11 8.87 -12.99
CA GLU A 159 20.34 9.31 -14.15
C GLU A 159 19.01 9.94 -13.74
N PHE A 160 18.32 9.31 -12.78
CA PHE A 160 17.07 9.82 -12.25
C PHE A 160 17.24 11.19 -11.59
N ARG A 161 18.23 11.37 -10.72
CA ARG A 161 18.48 12.67 -10.08
C ARG A 161 18.72 13.77 -11.10
N LYS A 162 19.49 13.48 -12.16
CA LYS A 162 19.74 14.44 -13.24
C LYS A 162 18.44 14.80 -13.98
N ALA A 163 17.66 13.79 -14.35
CA ALA A 163 16.38 13.99 -15.03
C ALA A 163 15.38 14.72 -14.14
N LYS A 164 15.32 14.34 -12.86
CA LYS A 164 14.44 14.99 -11.86
C LYS A 164 14.81 16.47 -11.66
N ALA A 165 16.08 16.78 -11.55
CA ALA A 165 16.53 18.18 -11.40
C ALA A 165 16.13 19.02 -12.62
N ALA A 166 16.27 18.50 -13.83
CA ALA A 166 15.84 19.17 -15.06
C ALA A 166 14.31 19.36 -15.10
N TYR A 167 13.57 18.33 -14.72
CA TYR A 167 12.10 18.39 -14.61
C TYR A 167 11.64 19.43 -13.56
N ASP A 168 12.21 19.38 -12.36
CA ASP A 168 11.87 20.31 -11.27
C ASP A 168 12.17 21.78 -11.67
N ALA A 169 13.29 22.01 -12.36
CA ALA A 169 13.64 23.33 -12.87
C ALA A 169 12.64 23.84 -13.95
N ALA A 170 12.16 22.95 -14.81
CA ALA A 170 11.15 23.30 -15.81
C ALA A 170 9.76 23.48 -15.19
N LEU A 171 9.44 22.75 -14.14
CA LEU A 171 8.15 22.79 -13.45
C LEU A 171 8.01 24.01 -12.53
N ALA A 172 9.10 24.45 -11.90
CA ALA A 172 9.10 25.52 -10.90
C ALA A 172 8.39 26.83 -11.40
N PRO A 173 8.67 27.36 -12.60
CA PRO A 173 7.99 28.57 -13.08
C PRO A 173 6.49 28.35 -13.32
N LEU A 174 6.08 27.15 -13.73
CA LEU A 174 4.66 26.83 -13.94
C LEU A 174 3.90 26.73 -12.61
N LEU A 175 4.53 26.14 -11.59
CA LEU A 175 3.96 26.13 -10.23
C LEU A 175 3.86 27.53 -9.63
N ALA A 176 4.86 28.37 -9.85
CA ALA A 176 4.82 29.76 -9.41
C ALA A 176 3.68 30.52 -10.10
N ALA A 177 3.55 30.40 -11.42
CA ALA A 177 2.46 31.03 -12.19
C ALA A 177 1.09 30.53 -11.74
N ARG A 178 0.94 29.22 -11.50
CA ARG A 178 -0.30 28.64 -10.96
C ARG A 178 -0.64 29.23 -9.59
N THR A 179 0.32 29.26 -8.68
CA THR A 179 0.11 29.80 -7.33
C THR A 179 -0.25 31.29 -7.40
N GLU A 180 0.39 32.04 -8.27
CA GLU A 180 0.06 33.44 -8.47
C GLU A 180 -1.38 33.62 -9.00
N TYR A 181 -1.78 32.81 -9.98
CA TYR A 181 -3.15 32.83 -10.49
C TYR A 181 -4.16 32.46 -9.39
N GLU A 182 -3.94 31.36 -8.67
CA GLU A 182 -4.83 30.88 -7.60
C GLU A 182 -4.98 31.87 -6.45
N THR A 183 -3.91 32.64 -6.14
CA THR A 183 -3.92 33.56 -4.99
C THR A 183 -4.35 34.96 -5.33
N LYS A 184 -4.07 35.46 -6.56
CA LYS A 184 -4.32 36.85 -6.96
C LYS A 184 -5.46 36.97 -7.97
N THR A 185 -5.43 36.18 -9.03
CA THR A 185 -6.33 36.34 -10.17
C THR A 185 -7.66 35.64 -9.96
N GLN A 186 -7.62 34.36 -9.61
CA GLN A 186 -8.82 33.54 -9.44
C GLN A 186 -9.83 34.11 -8.42
N PRO A 187 -9.43 34.60 -7.22
CA PRO A 187 -10.39 35.20 -6.29
C PRO A 187 -11.08 36.44 -6.83
N ALA A 188 -10.35 37.27 -7.58
CA ALA A 188 -10.92 38.49 -8.18
C ALA A 188 -11.89 38.13 -9.33
N GLU A 189 -11.51 37.20 -10.20
CA GLU A 189 -12.38 36.70 -11.28
C GLU A 189 -13.63 36.03 -10.72
N TYR A 190 -13.46 35.22 -9.66
CA TYR A 190 -14.59 34.57 -8.98
C TYR A 190 -15.55 35.58 -8.35
N ALA A 191 -15.03 36.62 -7.68
CA ALA A 191 -15.85 37.67 -7.10
C ALA A 191 -16.62 38.43 -8.19
N THR A 192 -15.99 38.72 -9.33
CA THR A 192 -16.63 39.35 -10.48
C THR A 192 -17.72 38.47 -11.06
N TRP A 193 -17.45 37.17 -11.23
CA TRP A 193 -18.42 36.22 -11.73
C TRP A 193 -19.65 36.08 -10.80
N ILE A 194 -19.43 36.02 -9.48
CA ILE A 194 -20.53 36.00 -8.49
C ILE A 194 -21.38 37.27 -8.59
N ALA A 195 -20.75 38.46 -8.71
CA ALA A 195 -21.45 39.72 -8.81
C ALA A 195 -22.32 39.79 -10.07
N ASP A 196 -21.82 39.28 -11.19
CA ASP A 196 -22.57 39.22 -12.45
C ASP A 196 -23.73 38.23 -12.38
N GLN A 197 -23.54 37.06 -11.78
CA GLN A 197 -24.63 36.10 -11.55
C GLN A 197 -25.73 36.68 -10.65
N THR A 198 -25.31 37.41 -9.60
CA THR A 198 -26.25 38.01 -8.67
C THR A 198 -27.03 39.18 -9.34
N ARG A 199 -26.40 39.95 -10.25
CA ARG A 199 -27.02 41.04 -10.98
C ARG A 199 -27.98 40.53 -12.08
N SER A 200 -27.60 39.46 -12.77
CA SER A 200 -28.38 38.90 -13.89
C SER A 200 -29.59 38.11 -13.44
N GLY A 201 -29.70 37.74 -12.15
CA GLY A 201 -30.70 36.81 -11.62
C GLY A 201 -30.59 35.42 -12.23
N PRO A 202 -31.46 34.48 -11.84
CA PRO A 202 -31.48 33.17 -12.47
C PRO A 202 -31.85 33.31 -13.95
N GLN A 203 -30.91 32.94 -14.82
CA GLN A 203 -31.21 32.89 -16.26
C GLN A 203 -32.10 31.66 -16.51
N THR A 204 -33.34 31.93 -16.81
CA THR A 204 -34.27 30.92 -17.30
C THR A 204 -34.31 30.99 -18.83
N ASP A 205 -33.76 30.00 -19.49
CA ASP A 205 -33.95 29.81 -20.95
C ASP A 205 -35.30 29.19 -21.28
N GLY A 206 -36.20 29.11 -20.32
CA GLY A 206 -37.53 28.50 -20.43
C GLY A 206 -37.56 27.00 -20.18
N THR A 207 -36.41 26.32 -20.09
CA THR A 207 -36.34 24.87 -19.91
C THR A 207 -35.52 24.44 -18.70
N LEU A 208 -34.57 25.26 -18.20
CA LEU A 208 -33.74 24.94 -17.08
C LEU A 208 -33.56 26.13 -16.13
N THR A 209 -33.93 25.97 -14.87
CA THR A 209 -33.65 26.97 -13.83
C THR A 209 -32.40 26.54 -13.10
N ILE A 210 -31.26 27.25 -13.29
CA ILE A 210 -30.05 27.02 -12.54
C ILE A 210 -30.15 27.78 -11.21
N HIS A 211 -30.28 27.05 -10.11
CA HIS A 211 -30.21 27.64 -8.78
C HIS A 211 -28.74 27.77 -8.38
N PRO A 212 -28.32 28.96 -7.86
CA PRO A 212 -26.99 29.08 -7.31
C PRO A 212 -26.78 28.08 -6.17
N TRP A 213 -25.61 27.45 -6.15
CA TRP A 213 -25.22 26.56 -5.07
C TRP A 213 -25.35 27.28 -3.73
N GLN A 214 -26.27 26.85 -2.89
CA GLN A 214 -26.28 27.26 -1.50
C GLN A 214 -25.26 26.40 -0.75
N HIS A 215 -24.28 27.01 -0.12
CA HIS A 215 -23.40 26.33 0.82
C HIS A 215 -24.29 25.72 1.91
N ALA A 216 -24.53 24.42 1.86
CA ALA A 216 -24.97 23.69 3.03
C ALA A 216 -23.83 23.85 4.06
N GLY A 217 -24.10 24.48 5.20
CA GLY A 217 -23.14 24.61 6.27
C GLY A 217 -22.57 23.24 6.69
N PRO A 218 -21.55 23.22 7.56
CA PRO A 218 -20.93 21.98 7.97
C PRO A 218 -22.01 21.02 8.47
N PHE A 219 -22.01 19.80 7.95
CA PHE A 219 -22.88 18.75 8.43
C PHE A 219 -22.56 18.57 9.92
N ALA A 220 -23.54 18.91 10.78
CA ALA A 220 -23.48 18.54 12.18
C ALA A 220 -23.52 17.01 12.24
N GLY A 221 -22.37 16.37 12.54
CA GLY A 221 -22.24 14.94 12.79
C GLY A 221 -22.75 14.57 14.17
#